data_9c536b12bd3f5cc9b23cf0966197beb5
#
_entry.id   9c536b12bd3f5cc9b23cf0966197beb5
#
_cell.length_a   1.000
_cell.length_b   1.000
_cell.length_c   1.000
_cell.angle_alpha   90.00
_cell.angle_beta   90.00
_cell.angle_gamma   90.00
#
_symmetry.space_group_name_H-M   'P 1'
#
loop_
_entity.id
_entity.type
_entity.pdbx_description
1 polymer ?
#
loop_
_entity_poly.entity_id
_entity_poly.type
_entity_poly.pdbx_seq_one_letter_code
_entity_poly.pdbx_strand_id
1 'polypeptide(L)'
;MKILLCACVACLLSVPSMASAGTLTVKGSDTMVVLGQRWAEAYMKRHPETSIQVTGGGSGTGISALINGTTDICEASRNMKDAEKKQLLEKGAVATEIPVAKDGLSVYVNSNNPIKELTMAQLKDIFTGKETTWKPVGGGDSKIIPYSRENSSGTYVFFKEHVLLNADYTPRAQAMPGTAAVVNAVSKEKFGIGYGGAAYAKGVKVLPVKKDGGSPAIGPSEETVRNGTYPLSRPLFFYVRGIPNGEAKAFIDWVLGPDGQKIAQEVGYYPLR
;
A
#
# COMPACT_ATOMS: atom_id res chain seq x y z
N MET A 1 -7.72 21.89 82.81
CA MET A 1 -7.01 20.94 81.95
C MET A 1 -7.77 20.92 80.61
N LYS A 2 -7.28 21.70 79.59
CA LYS A 2 -7.93 21.89 78.30
C LYS A 2 -7.26 20.96 77.30
N ILE A 3 -8.02 19.99 76.77
CA ILE A 3 -7.56 19.07 75.75
C ILE A 3 -7.83 19.74 74.40
N LEU A 4 -6.74 20.04 73.67
CA LEU A 4 -6.80 20.55 72.29
C LEU A 4 -6.93 19.34 71.31
N LEU A 5 -8.06 19.26 70.62
CA LEU A 5 -8.26 18.27 69.55
C LEU A 5 -7.71 18.83 68.25
N CYS A 6 -6.56 18.29 67.76
CA CYS A 6 -6.06 18.58 66.41
C CYS A 6 -6.80 17.73 65.39
N ALA A 7 -7.62 18.36 64.54
CA ALA A 7 -8.22 17.75 63.39
C ALA A 7 -7.22 17.74 62.23
N CYS A 8 -6.67 16.55 61.88
CA CYS A 8 -5.87 16.37 60.65
C CYS A 8 -6.85 16.24 59.47
N VAL A 9 -6.89 17.29 58.61
CA VAL A 9 -7.57 17.22 57.32
C VAL A 9 -6.62 16.52 56.34
N ALA A 10 -6.91 15.27 56.01
CA ALA A 10 -6.21 14.55 54.97
C ALA A 10 -6.70 15.05 53.59
N CYS A 11 -5.93 15.87 52.89
CA CYS A 11 -6.11 16.21 51.50
C CYS A 11 -5.82 14.96 50.63
N LEU A 12 -6.84 14.28 50.17
CA LEU A 12 -6.74 13.27 49.13
C LEU A 12 -6.39 13.95 47.82
N LEU A 13 -5.13 13.93 47.46
CA LEU A 13 -4.66 14.29 46.11
C LEU A 13 -5.11 13.20 45.16
N SER A 14 -6.22 13.42 44.43
CA SER A 14 -6.63 12.61 43.31
C SER A 14 -5.59 12.77 42.20
N VAL A 15 -4.66 11.82 42.10
CA VAL A 15 -3.74 11.70 40.96
C VAL A 15 -4.60 11.28 39.77
N PRO A 16 -4.70 12.07 38.68
CA PRO A 16 -5.40 11.63 37.50
C PRO A 16 -4.68 10.38 36.99
N SER A 17 -5.41 9.27 36.94
CA SER A 17 -4.95 8.05 36.28
C SER A 17 -4.73 8.39 34.81
N MET A 18 -3.48 8.58 34.41
CA MET A 18 -3.14 8.60 32.97
C MET A 18 -3.45 7.22 32.42
N ALA A 19 -4.62 7.10 31.79
CA ALA A 19 -4.91 5.93 30.97
C ALA A 19 -3.76 5.80 29.97
N SER A 20 -2.98 4.73 30.08
CA SER A 20 -1.96 4.39 29.11
C SER A 20 -2.70 4.16 27.79
N ALA A 21 -2.63 5.15 26.90
CA ALA A 21 -3.16 4.99 25.56
C ALA A 21 -2.42 3.83 24.91
N GLY A 22 -3.13 2.77 24.59
CA GLY A 22 -2.57 1.63 23.86
C GLY A 22 -2.01 2.10 22.52
N THR A 23 -0.92 1.50 22.07
CA THR A 23 -0.36 1.80 20.76
C THR A 23 -1.21 1.11 19.68
N LEU A 24 -1.79 1.89 18.77
CA LEU A 24 -2.48 1.36 17.60
C LEU A 24 -1.43 0.89 16.57
N THR A 25 -1.49 -0.38 16.22
CA THR A 25 -0.54 -1.00 15.29
C THR A 25 -1.14 -1.13 13.89
N VAL A 26 -0.41 -0.62 12.90
CA VAL A 26 -0.77 -0.68 11.48
C VAL A 26 0.33 -1.40 10.74
N LYS A 27 0.02 -2.50 10.01
CA LYS A 27 1.03 -3.30 9.36
C LYS A 27 0.59 -3.77 7.98
N GLY A 28 1.50 -3.77 7.02
CA GLY A 28 1.19 -4.42 5.73
C GLY A 28 1.90 -3.86 4.52
N SER A 29 1.14 -3.33 3.59
CA SER A 29 1.57 -3.00 2.24
C SER A 29 2.68 -1.95 2.18
N ASP A 30 3.84 -2.31 1.62
CA ASP A 30 4.90 -1.32 1.36
C ASP A 30 4.49 -0.26 0.32
N THR A 31 3.47 -0.53 -0.47
CA THR A 31 2.85 0.50 -1.32
C THR A 31 2.26 1.60 -0.45
N MET A 32 1.65 1.26 0.69
CA MET A 32 0.91 2.20 1.54
C MET A 32 1.75 2.79 2.68
N VAL A 33 2.91 2.20 3.02
CA VAL A 33 3.65 2.54 4.24
C VAL A 33 3.94 4.04 4.38
N VAL A 34 4.31 4.74 3.30
CA VAL A 34 4.54 6.19 3.35
C VAL A 34 3.24 6.95 3.59
N LEU A 35 2.15 6.53 2.97
CA LEU A 35 0.83 7.13 3.16
C LEU A 35 0.34 6.90 4.60
N GLY A 36 0.42 5.66 5.10
CA GLY A 36 0.05 5.31 6.47
C GLY A 36 0.84 6.08 7.51
N GLN A 37 2.15 6.25 7.31
CA GLN A 37 3.00 7.08 8.17
C GLN A 37 2.56 8.54 8.16
N ARG A 38 2.24 9.11 7.00
CA ARG A 38 1.76 10.49 6.88
C ARG A 38 0.40 10.67 7.54
N TRP A 39 -0.50 9.69 7.41
CA TRP A 39 -1.78 9.70 8.14
C TRP A 39 -1.56 9.61 9.65
N ALA A 40 -0.73 8.69 10.12
CA ALA A 40 -0.42 8.52 11.54
C ALA A 40 0.19 9.78 12.15
N GLU A 41 1.19 10.38 11.48
CA GLU A 41 1.82 11.63 11.92
C GLU A 41 0.81 12.78 12.05
N ALA A 42 -0.05 12.96 11.04
CA ALA A 42 -1.03 14.03 11.03
C ALA A 42 -2.14 13.82 12.07
N TYR A 43 -2.57 12.56 12.26
CA TYR A 43 -3.54 12.19 13.29
C TYR A 43 -2.99 12.43 14.71
N MET A 44 -1.79 11.90 15.00
CA MET A 44 -1.14 12.06 16.33
C MET A 44 -0.87 13.52 16.68
N LYS A 45 -0.65 14.40 15.70
CA LYS A 45 -0.53 15.86 15.97
C LYS A 45 -1.82 16.47 16.54
N ARG A 46 -2.99 15.91 16.20
CA ARG A 46 -4.30 16.37 16.70
C ARG A 46 -4.78 15.57 17.90
N HIS A 47 -4.22 14.37 18.09
CA HIS A 47 -4.54 13.43 19.16
C HIS A 47 -3.25 12.99 19.86
N PRO A 48 -2.63 13.89 20.65
CA PRO A 48 -1.32 13.61 21.27
C PRO A 48 -1.34 12.49 22.30
N GLU A 49 -2.53 12.10 22.77
CA GLU A 49 -2.75 10.94 23.62
C GLU A 49 -2.65 9.61 22.88
N THR A 50 -2.73 9.62 21.53
CA THR A 50 -2.71 8.41 20.71
C THR A 50 -1.31 8.12 20.21
N SER A 51 -0.89 6.86 20.25
CA SER A 51 0.35 6.37 19.60
C SER A 51 -0.01 5.42 18.46
N ILE A 52 0.49 5.70 17.23
CA ILE A 52 0.26 4.86 16.06
C ILE A 52 1.60 4.42 15.49
N GLN A 53 1.80 3.11 15.32
CA GLN A 53 2.98 2.52 14.71
C GLN A 53 2.63 1.91 13.36
N VAL A 54 3.28 2.39 12.29
CA VAL A 54 3.08 1.90 10.92
C VAL A 54 4.31 1.12 10.45
N THR A 55 4.12 -0.12 10.01
CA THR A 55 5.19 -1.00 9.51
C THR A 55 4.81 -1.65 8.19
N GLY A 56 5.76 -1.74 7.27
CA GLY A 56 5.62 -2.42 5.99
C GLY A 56 5.81 -3.94 6.07
N GLY A 57 6.30 -4.53 4.97
CA GLY A 57 6.63 -5.96 4.83
C GLY A 57 5.68 -6.70 3.89
N GLY A 58 4.80 -5.97 3.20
CA GLY A 58 3.87 -6.51 2.21
C GLY A 58 2.49 -6.82 2.77
N SER A 59 1.47 -6.75 1.91
CA SER A 59 0.07 -7.00 2.26
C SER A 59 -0.15 -8.39 2.86
N GLY A 60 0.56 -9.41 2.37
CA GLY A 60 0.48 -10.77 2.93
C GLY A 60 0.96 -10.85 4.37
N THR A 61 2.04 -10.14 4.70
CA THR A 61 2.56 -10.05 6.07
C THR A 61 1.57 -9.35 7.00
N GLY A 62 0.95 -8.24 6.53
CA GLY A 62 -0.09 -7.53 7.29
C GLY A 62 -1.33 -8.39 7.51
N ILE A 63 -1.81 -9.10 6.48
CA ILE A 63 -2.95 -10.00 6.58
C ILE A 63 -2.65 -11.15 7.56
N SER A 64 -1.46 -11.74 7.50
CA SER A 64 -1.05 -12.76 8.47
C SER A 64 -1.00 -12.22 9.90
N ALA A 65 -0.51 -10.99 10.09
CA ALA A 65 -0.51 -10.32 11.39
C ALA A 65 -1.96 -10.08 11.89
N LEU A 66 -2.86 -9.65 11.01
CA LEU A 66 -4.28 -9.48 11.34
C LEU A 66 -4.93 -10.80 11.75
N ILE A 67 -4.69 -11.89 11.00
CA ILE A 67 -5.20 -13.23 11.30
C ILE A 67 -4.72 -13.69 12.69
N ASN A 68 -3.46 -13.42 13.03
CA ASN A 68 -2.87 -13.79 14.31
C ASN A 68 -3.16 -12.80 15.45
N GLY A 69 -3.86 -11.69 15.20
CA GLY A 69 -4.19 -10.68 16.21
C GLY A 69 -2.98 -9.89 16.70
N THR A 70 -1.94 -9.75 15.88
CA THR A 70 -0.70 -9.00 16.19
C THR A 70 -0.62 -7.64 15.50
N THR A 71 -1.69 -7.22 14.85
CA THR A 71 -1.90 -5.86 14.36
C THR A 71 -3.38 -5.50 14.47
N ASP A 72 -3.67 -4.24 14.72
CA ASP A 72 -5.04 -3.73 14.82
C ASP A 72 -5.62 -3.43 13.44
N ILE A 73 -4.79 -2.86 12.54
CA ILE A 73 -5.15 -2.53 11.17
C ILE A 73 -4.13 -3.16 10.24
N CYS A 74 -4.62 -3.85 9.20
CA CYS A 74 -3.79 -4.30 8.09
C CYS A 74 -3.93 -3.36 6.91
N GLU A 75 -2.81 -2.83 6.40
CA GLU A 75 -2.76 -2.13 5.11
C GLU A 75 -2.58 -3.14 3.97
N ALA A 76 -3.44 -3.06 2.95
CA ALA A 76 -3.34 -3.96 1.81
C ALA A 76 -3.56 -3.25 0.47
N SER A 77 -2.75 -3.61 -0.52
CA SER A 77 -2.84 -3.15 -1.91
C SER A 77 -3.38 -4.22 -2.86
N ARG A 78 -4.12 -5.16 -2.29
CA ARG A 78 -4.94 -6.19 -2.94
C ARG A 78 -6.08 -6.61 -2.04
N ASN A 79 -7.08 -7.26 -2.61
CA ASN A 79 -8.10 -7.89 -1.79
C ASN A 79 -7.53 -9.05 -0.96
N MET A 80 -8.14 -9.27 0.20
CA MET A 80 -7.90 -10.44 1.01
C MET A 80 -8.43 -11.69 0.29
N LYS A 81 -7.60 -12.74 0.19
CA LYS A 81 -7.98 -13.99 -0.49
C LYS A 81 -9.00 -14.77 0.34
N ASP A 82 -9.83 -15.59 -0.31
CA ASP A 82 -10.84 -16.40 0.40
C ASP A 82 -10.22 -17.36 1.41
N ALA A 83 -9.06 -17.94 1.11
CA ALA A 83 -8.31 -18.76 2.06
C ALA A 83 -7.86 -17.97 3.30
N GLU A 84 -7.45 -16.69 3.13
CA GLU A 84 -7.07 -15.81 4.24
C GLU A 84 -8.28 -15.41 5.09
N LYS A 85 -9.43 -15.10 4.44
CA LYS A 85 -10.71 -14.84 5.13
C LYS A 85 -11.17 -16.05 5.93
N LYS A 86 -11.03 -17.26 5.36
CA LYS A 86 -11.36 -18.52 6.05
C LYS A 86 -10.48 -18.74 7.27
N GLN A 87 -9.16 -18.54 7.15
CA GLN A 87 -8.23 -18.63 8.29
C GLN A 87 -8.60 -17.64 9.41
N LEU A 88 -8.99 -16.41 9.07
CA LEU A 88 -9.45 -15.43 10.06
C LEU A 88 -10.75 -15.88 10.75
N LEU A 89 -11.68 -16.45 10.00
CA LEU A 89 -12.92 -17.00 10.55
C LEU A 89 -12.64 -18.15 11.50
N GLU A 90 -11.72 -19.06 11.19
CA GLU A 90 -11.25 -20.15 12.06
C GLU A 90 -10.63 -19.63 13.38
N LYS A 91 -10.11 -18.40 13.37
CA LYS A 91 -9.63 -17.67 14.55
C LYS A 91 -10.75 -16.87 15.26
N GLY A 92 -12.01 -17.11 14.92
CA GLY A 92 -13.17 -16.48 15.56
C GLY A 92 -13.42 -15.04 15.17
N ALA A 93 -12.92 -14.57 14.03
CA ALA A 93 -13.15 -13.21 13.56
C ALA A 93 -13.50 -13.14 12.07
N VAL A 94 -14.16 -12.05 11.67
CA VAL A 94 -14.45 -11.72 10.28
C VAL A 94 -13.67 -10.48 9.90
N ALA A 95 -13.12 -10.42 8.69
CA ALA A 95 -12.45 -9.23 8.19
C ALA A 95 -13.48 -8.18 7.75
N THR A 96 -13.34 -6.95 8.25
CA THR A 96 -14.00 -5.79 7.64
C THR A 96 -13.03 -5.15 6.66
N GLU A 97 -13.43 -5.08 5.40
CA GLU A 97 -12.68 -4.48 4.29
C GLU A 97 -13.11 -3.02 4.14
N ILE A 98 -12.15 -2.11 4.19
CA ILE A 98 -12.41 -0.67 4.15
C ILE A 98 -11.51 -0.07 3.07
N PRO A 99 -12.05 0.32 1.90
CA PRO A 99 -11.30 1.10 0.92
C PRO A 99 -10.91 2.45 1.52
N VAL A 100 -9.63 2.84 1.42
CA VAL A 100 -9.11 4.08 2.03
C VAL A 100 -8.50 5.05 1.02
N ALA A 101 -8.09 4.57 -0.15
CA ALA A 101 -7.59 5.37 -1.26
C ALA A 101 -7.62 4.54 -2.55
N LYS A 102 -7.31 5.17 -3.69
CA LYS A 102 -7.05 4.48 -4.96
C LYS A 102 -5.58 4.64 -5.37
N ASP A 103 -5.04 3.65 -6.08
CA ASP A 103 -3.69 3.65 -6.63
C ASP A 103 -3.73 3.35 -8.13
N GLY A 104 -2.90 4.06 -8.89
CA GLY A 104 -2.58 3.72 -10.27
C GLY A 104 -1.27 2.94 -10.30
N LEU A 105 -1.34 1.60 -10.30
CA LEU A 105 -0.14 0.79 -10.40
C LEU A 105 0.62 1.14 -11.67
N SER A 106 1.77 1.78 -11.51
CA SER A 106 2.57 2.30 -12.61
C SER A 106 3.63 1.31 -13.07
N VAL A 107 3.87 1.29 -14.38
CA VAL A 107 5.01 0.61 -14.98
C VAL A 107 6.18 1.58 -15.08
N TYR A 108 7.30 1.24 -14.48
CA TYR A 108 8.51 2.06 -14.44
C TYR A 108 9.55 1.56 -15.42
N VAL A 109 10.16 2.47 -16.15
CA VAL A 109 11.40 2.23 -16.89
C VAL A 109 12.42 3.33 -16.55
N ASN A 110 13.69 3.10 -16.87
CA ASN A 110 14.72 4.12 -16.74
C ASN A 110 14.35 5.37 -17.54
N SER A 111 14.69 6.55 -17.02
CA SER A 111 14.37 7.83 -17.67
C SER A 111 14.91 7.94 -19.09
N ASN A 112 16.02 7.26 -19.39
CA ASN A 112 16.65 7.22 -20.72
C ASN A 112 16.12 6.09 -21.62
N ASN A 113 15.17 5.28 -21.17
CA ASN A 113 14.58 4.23 -21.98
C ASN A 113 13.70 4.85 -23.08
N PRO A 114 13.88 4.49 -24.38
CA PRO A 114 13.15 5.11 -25.49
C PRO A 114 11.67 4.69 -25.58
N ILE A 115 11.27 3.62 -24.90
CA ILE A 115 9.89 3.09 -24.97
C ILE A 115 8.89 4.16 -24.51
N LYS A 116 7.80 4.29 -25.24
CA LYS A 116 6.77 5.32 -24.98
C LYS A 116 5.53 4.75 -24.27
N GLU A 117 5.18 3.51 -24.54
CA GLU A 117 3.98 2.81 -24.05
C GLU A 117 4.18 1.31 -24.14
N LEU A 118 3.37 0.53 -23.41
CA LEU A 118 3.29 -0.92 -23.53
C LEU A 118 1.83 -1.38 -23.45
N THR A 119 1.51 -2.48 -24.11
CA THR A 119 0.22 -3.15 -23.93
C THR A 119 0.26 -4.09 -22.73
N MET A 120 -0.91 -4.47 -22.20
CA MET A 120 -1.02 -5.50 -21.16
C MET A 120 -0.39 -6.83 -21.62
N ALA A 121 -0.56 -7.20 -22.89
CA ALA A 121 0.06 -8.40 -23.46
C ALA A 121 1.59 -8.33 -23.47
N GLN A 122 2.16 -7.20 -23.89
CA GLN A 122 3.62 -6.98 -23.86
C GLN A 122 4.18 -7.01 -22.43
N LEU A 123 3.49 -6.42 -21.46
CA LEU A 123 3.86 -6.52 -20.05
C LEU A 123 3.89 -7.96 -19.57
N LYS A 124 2.85 -8.74 -19.91
CA LYS A 124 2.83 -10.18 -19.62
C LYS A 124 4.03 -10.89 -20.25
N ASP A 125 4.27 -10.71 -21.54
CA ASP A 125 5.35 -11.38 -22.28
C ASP A 125 6.73 -11.03 -21.69
N ILE A 126 6.96 -9.77 -21.28
CA ILE A 126 8.19 -9.34 -20.60
C ILE A 126 8.37 -10.03 -19.25
N PHE A 127 7.37 -9.94 -18.37
CA PHE A 127 7.50 -10.45 -16.99
C PHE A 127 7.36 -11.97 -16.87
N THR A 128 6.86 -12.66 -17.89
CA THR A 128 6.92 -14.13 -18.00
C THR A 128 8.20 -14.61 -18.70
N GLY A 129 8.94 -13.70 -19.33
CA GLY A 129 10.21 -14.01 -20.01
C GLY A 129 10.06 -14.53 -21.43
N LYS A 130 8.89 -14.41 -22.03
CA LYS A 130 8.66 -14.68 -23.43
C LYS A 130 9.37 -13.61 -24.28
N GLU A 131 9.27 -12.33 -23.90
CA GLU A 131 10.07 -11.27 -24.43
C GLU A 131 11.27 -10.97 -23.53
N THR A 132 12.46 -10.95 -24.09
CA THR A 132 13.73 -10.80 -23.37
C THR A 132 14.57 -9.62 -23.78
N THR A 133 14.17 -8.97 -24.90
CA THR A 133 14.82 -7.76 -25.42
C THR A 133 13.79 -6.66 -25.68
N TRP A 134 14.25 -5.42 -25.74
CA TRP A 134 13.40 -4.27 -26.01
C TRP A 134 12.96 -4.14 -27.48
N LYS A 135 13.62 -4.87 -28.41
CA LYS A 135 13.40 -4.72 -29.86
C LYS A 135 11.95 -5.00 -30.30
N PRO A 136 11.27 -6.10 -29.85
CA PRO A 136 9.90 -6.40 -30.29
C PRO A 136 8.86 -5.39 -29.76
N VAL A 137 9.21 -4.64 -28.73
CA VAL A 137 8.31 -3.62 -28.12
C VAL A 137 8.68 -2.18 -28.51
N GLY A 138 9.53 -2.00 -29.54
CA GLY A 138 9.86 -0.69 -30.10
C GLY A 138 11.15 -0.06 -29.57
N GLY A 139 11.96 -0.80 -28.83
CA GLY A 139 13.27 -0.37 -28.37
C GLY A 139 14.42 -0.94 -29.19
N GLY A 140 15.64 -0.79 -28.67
CA GLY A 140 16.85 -1.38 -29.25
C GLY A 140 17.02 -2.86 -28.91
N ASP A 141 18.04 -3.49 -29.47
CA ASP A 141 18.35 -4.91 -29.24
C ASP A 141 19.13 -5.12 -27.92
N SER A 142 18.61 -4.57 -26.85
CA SER A 142 19.16 -4.70 -25.49
C SER A 142 18.29 -5.60 -24.64
N LYS A 143 18.91 -6.39 -23.75
CA LYS A 143 18.18 -7.27 -22.83
C LYS A 143 17.32 -6.47 -21.85
N ILE A 144 16.11 -6.93 -21.59
CA ILE A 144 15.23 -6.38 -20.55
C ILE A 144 15.67 -6.94 -19.20
N ILE A 145 15.77 -6.09 -18.20
CA ILE A 145 16.05 -6.46 -16.81
C ILE A 145 14.77 -6.22 -15.98
N PRO A 146 13.94 -7.24 -15.75
CA PRO A 146 12.71 -7.08 -15.00
C PRO A 146 12.95 -7.08 -13.49
N TYR A 147 12.37 -6.11 -12.80
CA TYR A 147 12.33 -6.00 -11.35
C TYR A 147 10.90 -6.26 -10.86
N SER A 148 10.76 -7.26 -10.01
CA SER A 148 9.51 -7.66 -9.39
C SER A 148 9.51 -7.33 -7.90
N ARG A 149 8.52 -7.79 -7.18
CA ARG A 149 8.39 -7.68 -5.74
C ARG A 149 8.44 -9.08 -5.11
N GLU A 150 8.66 -9.11 -3.80
CA GLU A 150 8.55 -10.33 -3.00
C GLU A 150 7.12 -10.87 -2.98
N ASN A 151 6.97 -12.18 -2.73
CA ASN A 151 5.67 -12.87 -2.74
C ASN A 151 4.68 -12.37 -1.67
N SER A 152 5.17 -11.78 -0.57
CA SER A 152 4.36 -11.11 0.45
C SER A 152 3.71 -9.81 -0.04
N SER A 153 4.22 -9.23 -1.12
CA SER A 153 3.73 -7.98 -1.67
C SER A 153 2.33 -8.14 -2.30
N GLY A 154 1.38 -7.30 -1.85
CA GLY A 154 0.08 -7.20 -2.53
C GLY A 154 0.20 -6.72 -3.97
N THR A 155 1.20 -5.90 -4.27
CA THR A 155 1.48 -5.42 -5.62
C THR A 155 2.00 -6.54 -6.53
N TYR A 156 2.82 -7.46 -6.02
CA TYR A 156 3.22 -8.67 -6.73
C TYR A 156 2.01 -9.52 -7.10
N VAL A 157 1.15 -9.78 -6.13
CA VAL A 157 -0.07 -10.60 -6.34
C VAL A 157 -1.00 -9.92 -7.33
N PHE A 158 -1.30 -8.64 -7.16
CA PHE A 158 -2.15 -7.88 -8.08
C PHE A 158 -1.60 -7.91 -9.53
N PHE A 159 -0.31 -7.67 -9.72
CA PHE A 159 0.31 -7.71 -11.04
C PHE A 159 0.26 -9.12 -11.65
N LYS A 160 0.51 -10.16 -10.84
CA LYS A 160 0.40 -11.55 -11.27
C LYS A 160 -1.01 -11.90 -11.76
N GLU A 161 -2.02 -11.51 -11.01
CA GLU A 161 -3.42 -11.80 -11.34
C GLU A 161 -3.91 -11.00 -12.56
N HIS A 162 -3.66 -9.69 -12.59
CA HIS A 162 -4.26 -8.79 -13.58
C HIS A 162 -3.43 -8.63 -14.87
N VAL A 163 -2.10 -8.71 -14.77
CA VAL A 163 -1.20 -8.56 -15.93
C VAL A 163 -0.74 -9.91 -16.45
N LEU A 164 -0.22 -10.78 -15.56
CA LEU A 164 0.30 -12.08 -15.99
C LEU A 164 -0.80 -13.12 -16.17
N LEU A 165 -2.04 -12.84 -15.75
CA LEU A 165 -3.17 -13.76 -15.80
C LEU A 165 -2.84 -15.09 -15.09
N ASN A 166 -2.23 -14.99 -13.91
CA ASN A 166 -1.72 -16.05 -13.04
C ASN A 166 -0.53 -16.86 -13.59
N ALA A 167 0.05 -16.49 -14.75
CA ALA A 167 1.32 -17.07 -15.17
C ALA A 167 2.45 -16.72 -14.19
N ASP A 168 3.49 -17.56 -14.14
CA ASP A 168 4.63 -17.30 -13.27
C ASP A 168 5.55 -16.22 -13.84
N TYR A 169 6.16 -15.48 -12.94
CA TYR A 169 7.23 -14.55 -13.31
C TYR A 169 8.44 -15.33 -13.85
N THR A 170 9.14 -14.74 -14.81
CA THR A 170 10.41 -15.30 -15.27
C THR A 170 11.40 -15.43 -14.07
N PRO A 171 12.17 -16.52 -13.98
CA PRO A 171 13.21 -16.66 -12.94
C PRO A 171 14.28 -15.55 -12.99
N ARG A 172 14.35 -14.80 -14.11
CA ARG A 172 15.25 -13.62 -14.24
C ARG A 172 14.71 -12.36 -13.59
N ALA A 173 13.43 -12.33 -13.20
CA ALA A 173 12.87 -11.18 -12.50
C ALA A 173 13.49 -11.06 -11.10
N GLN A 174 14.13 -9.93 -10.83
CA GLN A 174 14.77 -9.67 -9.54
C GLN A 174 13.72 -9.23 -8.53
N ALA A 175 13.52 -10.01 -7.47
CA ALA A 175 12.60 -9.68 -6.38
C ALA A 175 13.18 -8.59 -5.48
N MET A 176 12.46 -7.47 -5.35
CA MET A 176 12.88 -6.31 -4.55
C MET A 176 12.05 -6.17 -3.28
N PRO A 177 12.70 -5.88 -2.14
CA PRO A 177 12.00 -5.59 -0.89
C PRO A 177 11.42 -4.18 -0.95
N GLY A 178 10.09 -4.06 -1.05
CA GLY A 178 9.41 -2.76 -1.07
C GLY A 178 9.42 -2.03 -2.42
N THR A 179 8.49 -1.07 -2.58
CA THR A 179 8.31 -0.30 -3.83
C THR A 179 9.49 0.64 -4.09
N ALA A 180 10.03 1.27 -3.05
CA ALA A 180 11.18 2.17 -3.18
C ALA A 180 12.42 1.47 -3.74
N ALA A 181 12.65 0.19 -3.40
CA ALA A 181 13.75 -0.60 -3.94
C ALA A 181 13.61 -0.87 -5.44
N VAL A 182 12.37 -1.13 -5.92
CA VAL A 182 12.10 -1.26 -7.37
C VAL A 182 12.44 0.04 -8.09
N VAL A 183 11.96 1.18 -7.60
CA VAL A 183 12.23 2.49 -8.22
C VAL A 183 13.72 2.79 -8.25
N ASN A 184 14.44 2.55 -7.14
CA ASN A 184 15.90 2.76 -7.09
C ASN A 184 16.65 1.84 -8.07
N ALA A 185 16.24 0.57 -8.20
CA ALA A 185 16.87 -0.35 -9.15
C ALA A 185 16.63 0.11 -10.60
N VAL A 186 15.39 0.42 -10.97
CA VAL A 186 15.03 0.88 -12.32
C VAL A 186 15.69 2.22 -12.67
N SER A 187 15.82 3.14 -11.70
CA SER A 187 16.46 4.44 -11.95
C SER A 187 17.96 4.31 -12.32
N LYS A 188 18.61 3.25 -11.84
CA LYS A 188 20.06 2.99 -12.10
C LYS A 188 20.32 2.06 -13.28
N GLU A 189 19.34 1.23 -13.64
CA GLU A 189 19.45 0.24 -14.70
C GLU A 189 18.81 0.76 -16.00
N LYS A 190 19.63 1.11 -16.99
CA LYS A 190 19.18 1.67 -18.27
C LYS A 190 18.13 0.83 -18.98
N PHE A 191 18.21 -0.47 -18.86
CA PHE A 191 17.33 -1.45 -19.51
C PHE A 191 16.33 -2.07 -18.54
N GLY A 192 16.22 -1.49 -17.34
CA GLY A 192 15.33 -1.92 -16.30
C GLY A 192 13.87 -1.62 -16.58
N ILE A 193 13.00 -2.53 -16.15
CA ILE A 193 11.56 -2.36 -16.06
C ILE A 193 11.09 -2.86 -14.70
N GLY A 194 10.15 -2.16 -14.09
CA GLY A 194 9.55 -2.54 -12.84
C GLY A 194 8.13 -1.99 -12.71
N TYR A 195 7.50 -2.20 -11.57
CA TYR A 195 6.15 -1.73 -11.30
C TYR A 195 5.95 -1.39 -9.82
N GLY A 196 5.03 -0.47 -9.55
CA GLY A 196 4.68 -0.02 -8.20
C GLY A 196 3.67 1.11 -8.21
N GLY A 197 3.31 1.63 -7.03
CA GLY A 197 2.34 2.73 -6.92
C GLY A 197 2.85 4.02 -7.56
N ALA A 198 1.94 4.78 -8.20
CA ALA A 198 2.27 6.04 -8.87
C ALA A 198 3.01 7.04 -7.98
N ALA A 199 2.69 7.07 -6.68
CA ALA A 199 3.30 7.94 -5.66
C ALA A 199 4.84 7.77 -5.53
N TYR A 200 5.39 6.63 -5.94
CA TYR A 200 6.82 6.33 -5.85
C TYR A 200 7.63 6.71 -7.09
N ALA A 201 7.01 7.17 -8.17
CA ALA A 201 7.62 7.36 -9.48
C ALA A 201 8.59 8.56 -9.56
N LYS A 202 9.53 8.67 -8.63
CA LYS A 202 10.58 9.71 -8.65
C LYS A 202 11.86 9.17 -9.28
N GLY A 203 12.40 9.88 -10.30
CA GLY A 203 13.65 9.50 -10.98
C GLY A 203 13.52 8.34 -11.98
N VAL A 204 12.29 7.94 -12.29
CA VAL A 204 11.97 6.93 -13.32
C VAL A 204 10.92 7.49 -14.28
N LYS A 205 10.81 6.89 -15.46
CA LYS A 205 9.76 7.18 -16.42
C LYS A 205 8.60 6.22 -16.21
N VAL A 206 7.39 6.77 -16.02
CA VAL A 206 6.14 6.00 -16.01
C VAL A 206 5.67 5.80 -17.44
N LEU A 207 5.40 4.56 -17.83
CA LEU A 207 4.84 4.25 -19.14
C LEU A 207 3.31 4.24 -19.07
N PRO A 208 2.65 4.93 -20.00
CA PRO A 208 1.24 4.69 -20.28
C PRO A 208 1.02 3.24 -20.72
N VAL A 209 -0.13 2.67 -20.34
CA VAL A 209 -0.48 1.29 -20.64
C VAL A 209 -1.70 1.25 -21.54
N LYS A 210 -1.62 0.42 -22.59
CA LYS A 210 -2.73 0.10 -23.48
C LYS A 210 -3.38 -1.20 -23.03
N LYS A 211 -4.71 -1.23 -23.01
CA LYS A 211 -5.45 -2.46 -22.72
C LYS A 211 -5.15 -3.56 -23.75
N ASP A 212 -5.13 -3.16 -25.02
CA ASP A 212 -4.79 -3.99 -26.18
C ASP A 212 -4.15 -3.14 -27.29
N GLY A 213 -3.86 -3.74 -28.44
CA GLY A 213 -3.20 -3.04 -29.57
C GLY A 213 -4.01 -1.90 -30.17
N GLY A 214 -5.34 -1.94 -30.11
CA GLY A 214 -6.26 -0.94 -30.66
C GLY A 214 -6.66 0.16 -29.67
N SER A 215 -6.41 -0.05 -28.37
CA SER A 215 -6.78 0.88 -27.31
C SER A 215 -5.82 2.06 -27.20
N PRO A 216 -6.28 3.24 -26.72
CA PRO A 216 -5.37 4.33 -26.41
C PRO A 216 -4.42 3.96 -25.26
N ALA A 217 -3.23 4.55 -25.27
CA ALA A 217 -2.29 4.46 -24.16
C ALA A 217 -2.74 5.43 -23.05
N ILE A 218 -2.99 4.91 -21.86
CA ILE A 218 -3.49 5.68 -20.72
C ILE A 218 -2.44 5.64 -19.60
N GLY A 219 -2.10 6.81 -19.08
CA GLY A 219 -1.28 6.96 -17.87
C GLY A 219 -2.12 7.06 -16.60
N PRO A 220 -1.53 6.80 -15.42
CA PRO A 220 -2.21 7.02 -14.16
C PRO A 220 -2.35 8.54 -13.90
N SER A 221 -3.58 9.00 -13.77
CA SER A 221 -3.95 10.34 -13.34
C SER A 221 -5.15 10.25 -12.39
N GLU A 222 -5.48 11.34 -11.71
CA GLU A 222 -6.68 11.36 -10.86
C GLU A 222 -7.92 10.97 -11.64
N GLU A 223 -8.11 11.56 -12.83
CA GLU A 223 -9.24 11.26 -13.70
C GLU A 223 -9.26 9.78 -14.10
N THR A 224 -8.16 9.26 -14.68
CA THR A 224 -8.12 7.93 -15.27
C THR A 224 -8.16 6.80 -14.23
N VAL A 225 -7.65 7.04 -13.02
CA VAL A 225 -7.73 6.09 -11.91
C VAL A 225 -9.10 6.12 -11.24
N ARG A 226 -9.69 7.31 -11.08
CA ARG A 226 -11.02 7.42 -10.46
C ARG A 226 -12.13 6.84 -11.32
N ASN A 227 -12.12 7.10 -12.62
CA ASN A 227 -13.14 6.58 -13.57
C ASN A 227 -12.84 5.15 -14.04
N GLY A 228 -11.68 4.56 -13.65
CA GLY A 228 -11.31 3.18 -13.98
C GLY A 228 -10.84 2.97 -15.43
N THR A 229 -10.56 4.04 -16.19
CA THR A 229 -10.05 3.92 -17.58
C THR A 229 -8.57 3.52 -17.61
N TYR A 230 -7.79 3.84 -16.57
CA TYR A 230 -6.43 3.33 -16.44
C TYR A 230 -6.45 1.82 -16.11
N PRO A 231 -5.86 0.95 -16.96
CA PRO A 231 -6.01 -0.51 -16.83
C PRO A 231 -5.51 -1.12 -15.52
N LEU A 232 -4.57 -0.45 -14.85
CA LEU A 232 -3.95 -0.91 -13.61
C LEU A 232 -4.39 -0.09 -12.39
N SER A 233 -5.61 0.43 -12.43
CA SER A 233 -6.25 1.09 -11.28
C SER A 233 -6.67 0.06 -10.24
N ARG A 234 -6.45 0.36 -8.96
CA ARG A 234 -6.86 -0.51 -7.86
C ARG A 234 -7.23 0.28 -6.61
N PRO A 235 -8.12 -0.24 -5.76
CA PRO A 235 -8.31 0.28 -4.41
C PRO A 235 -7.15 -0.12 -3.50
N LEU A 236 -6.93 0.68 -2.46
CA LEU A 236 -6.08 0.38 -1.32
C LEU A 236 -6.99 0.22 -0.09
N PHE A 237 -6.67 -0.74 0.76
CA PHE A 237 -7.56 -1.17 1.84
C PHE A 237 -6.90 -1.07 3.20
N PHE A 238 -7.72 -0.75 4.19
CA PHE A 238 -7.54 -1.20 5.55
C PHE A 238 -8.40 -2.43 5.81
N TYR A 239 -7.86 -3.40 6.54
CA TYR A 239 -8.60 -4.52 7.09
C TYR A 239 -8.47 -4.52 8.60
N VAL A 240 -9.59 -4.78 9.28
CA VAL A 240 -9.66 -4.96 10.73
C VAL A 240 -10.43 -6.22 11.09
N ARG A 241 -10.22 -6.73 12.31
CA ARG A 241 -10.97 -7.88 12.84
C ARG A 241 -12.32 -7.40 13.36
N GLY A 242 -13.41 -7.93 12.80
CA GLY A 242 -14.77 -7.55 13.20
C GLY A 242 -15.12 -6.11 12.82
N ILE A 243 -16.01 -5.49 13.56
CA ILE A 243 -16.44 -4.09 13.38
C ILE A 243 -15.39 -3.18 14.01
N PRO A 244 -14.89 -2.17 13.31
CA PRO A 244 -13.94 -1.19 13.87
C PRO A 244 -14.53 -0.54 15.14
N ASN A 245 -13.73 -0.44 16.18
CA ASN A 245 -14.13 0.21 17.44
C ASN A 245 -12.96 0.99 18.05
N GLY A 246 -13.22 1.75 19.10
CA GLY A 246 -12.20 2.50 19.84
C GLY A 246 -11.33 3.38 18.94
N GLU A 247 -10.04 3.41 19.24
CA GLU A 247 -9.04 4.23 18.52
C GLU A 247 -8.87 3.82 17.05
N ALA A 248 -8.95 2.52 16.74
CA ALA A 248 -8.89 2.06 15.36
C ALA A 248 -10.03 2.64 14.51
N LYS A 249 -11.26 2.69 15.07
CA LYS A 249 -12.40 3.32 14.40
C LYS A 249 -12.19 4.81 14.21
N ALA A 250 -11.75 5.51 15.26
CA ALA A 250 -11.52 6.96 15.20
C ALA A 250 -10.47 7.33 14.15
N PHE A 251 -9.35 6.60 14.09
CA PHE A 251 -8.32 6.79 13.08
C PHE A 251 -8.84 6.49 11.67
N ILE A 252 -9.57 5.39 11.46
CA ILE A 252 -10.15 5.03 10.16
C ILE A 252 -11.14 6.10 9.69
N ASP A 253 -12.04 6.53 10.57
CA ASP A 253 -13.01 7.60 10.23
C ASP A 253 -12.31 8.89 9.82
N TRP A 254 -11.24 9.26 10.53
CA TRP A 254 -10.43 10.43 10.19
C TRP A 254 -9.70 10.27 8.84
N VAL A 255 -9.13 9.09 8.56
CA VAL A 255 -8.52 8.78 7.25
C VAL A 255 -9.52 8.92 6.10
N LEU A 256 -10.76 8.49 6.31
CA LEU A 256 -11.84 8.59 5.33
C LEU A 256 -12.43 10.01 5.22
N GLY A 257 -12.12 10.86 6.18
CA GLY A 257 -12.54 12.27 6.21
C GLY A 257 -11.70 13.17 5.30
N PRO A 258 -12.10 14.44 5.16
CA PRO A 258 -11.45 15.39 4.24
C PRO A 258 -9.94 15.53 4.43
N ASP A 259 -9.47 15.57 5.68
CA ASP A 259 -8.06 15.71 6.01
C ASP A 259 -7.23 14.49 5.59
N GLY A 260 -7.73 13.29 5.88
CA GLY A 260 -7.06 12.05 5.50
C GLY A 260 -7.01 11.88 3.97
N GLN A 261 -8.09 12.21 3.27
CA GLN A 261 -8.15 12.13 1.81
C GLN A 261 -7.28 13.20 1.12
N LYS A 262 -7.16 14.39 1.71
CA LYS A 262 -6.21 15.42 1.25
C LYS A 262 -4.76 14.93 1.35
N ILE A 263 -4.40 14.27 2.47
CA ILE A 263 -3.06 13.68 2.64
C ILE A 263 -2.80 12.59 1.59
N ALA A 264 -3.81 11.77 1.26
CA ALA A 264 -3.67 10.79 0.19
C ALA A 264 -3.27 11.45 -1.14
N GLN A 265 -3.93 12.54 -1.50
CA GLN A 265 -3.61 13.32 -2.70
C GLN A 265 -2.21 13.95 -2.64
N GLU A 266 -1.84 14.56 -1.51
CA GLU A 266 -0.51 15.18 -1.32
C GLU A 266 0.64 14.17 -1.42
N VAL A 267 0.42 12.93 -0.99
CA VAL A 267 1.41 11.84 -1.10
C VAL A 267 1.49 11.29 -2.54
N GLY A 268 0.47 11.51 -3.36
CA GLY A 268 0.41 11.06 -4.76
C GLY A 268 -0.47 9.84 -4.99
N TYR A 269 -1.36 9.55 -4.05
CA TYR A 269 -2.46 8.62 -4.22
C TYR A 269 -3.73 9.37 -4.61
N TYR A 270 -4.77 8.63 -4.97
CA TYR A 270 -6.01 9.22 -5.44
C TYR A 270 -7.10 9.04 -4.38
N PRO A 271 -7.79 10.14 -4.00
CA PRO A 271 -8.90 10.08 -3.06
C PRO A 271 -10.04 9.18 -3.56
N LEU A 272 -10.85 8.71 -2.62
CA LEU A 272 -12.03 7.88 -2.94
C LEU A 272 -13.12 8.66 -3.66
N ARG A 273 -13.25 9.96 -3.37
CA ARG A 273 -14.30 10.87 -3.89
C ARG A 273 -13.69 12.14 -4.44
#